data_83db7efee2943c8387ed2589cc3efc96
#
_entry.id   83db7efee2943c8387ed2589cc3efc96
#
_cell.length_a   1.000
_cell.length_b   1.000
_cell.length_c   1.000
_cell.angle_alpha   90.00
_cell.angle_beta   90.00
_cell.angle_gamma   90.00
#
_symmetry.space_group_name_H-M   'P 1'
#
loop_
_entity.id
_entity.type
_entity.pdbx_description
1 polymer ?
#
loop_
_entity_poly.entity_id
_entity_poly.type
_entity_poly.pdbx_seq_one_letter_code
_entity_poly.pdbx_strand_id
1 'polypeptide(L)'
;MTVERAIKEFLMEVEIRKYTPKTIKGYRNNLKMFLRFLDEETDVKDIEDLSLAAVRKFTLYMSNRGRKGTYINGILKCIKSFTQYCYDEGYGGFNTKKAFKWCKEDKPVILAFKPSDVRKMLQDCNGYDFMSVRDKCVLTTFFETGIRCWELCCIKQDDIHDDFIIINGKNHKQRVVPITPVLRKAMMRYNDVKEKYFTLKNTDDYYFLSFHGRQLTNSAVEHIVKRHGEGIEGVRVSPHTCRHFFAQQQVKMGTDLYTISRLLGHENIQITQTYLKSLRDEEVIQMAKQKSVIMNL
;
A
#
# COMPACT_ATOMS: atom_id res chain seq x y z
N MET A 1 -10.47 -26.88 24.91
CA MET A 1 -9.57 -26.86 23.71
C MET A 1 -8.46 -25.85 23.93
N THR A 2 -7.18 -26.22 23.69
CA THR A 2 -6.09 -25.28 23.87
C THR A 2 -6.11 -24.14 22.85
N VAL A 3 -5.68 -22.93 23.26
CA VAL A 3 -5.61 -21.74 22.37
C VAL A 3 -4.72 -22.02 21.18
N GLU A 4 -3.61 -22.76 21.34
CA GLU A 4 -2.69 -23.09 20.25
C GLU A 4 -3.38 -23.98 19.19
N ARG A 5 -4.16 -24.97 19.61
CA ARG A 5 -4.90 -25.85 18.69
C ARG A 5 -5.98 -25.07 17.95
N ALA A 6 -6.72 -24.23 18.63
CA ALA A 6 -7.74 -23.39 18.02
C ALA A 6 -7.15 -22.42 16.99
N ILE A 7 -5.94 -21.85 17.24
CA ILE A 7 -5.23 -21.02 16.25
C ILE A 7 -4.89 -21.82 14.99
N LYS A 8 -4.45 -23.07 15.13
CA LYS A 8 -4.15 -23.94 13.97
C LYS A 8 -5.42 -24.20 13.12
N GLU A 9 -6.52 -24.50 13.76
CA GLU A 9 -7.83 -24.73 13.10
C GLU A 9 -8.34 -23.45 12.42
N PHE A 10 -8.26 -22.30 13.09
CA PHE A 10 -8.61 -21.01 12.49
C PHE A 10 -7.76 -20.69 11.25
N LEU A 11 -6.46 -20.97 11.28
CA LEU A 11 -5.59 -20.75 10.12
C LEU A 11 -5.96 -21.66 8.95
N MET A 12 -6.37 -22.92 9.20
CA MET A 12 -6.92 -23.80 8.17
C MET A 12 -8.21 -23.24 7.56
N GLU A 13 -9.13 -22.74 8.39
CA GLU A 13 -10.38 -22.10 7.92
C GLU A 13 -10.07 -20.87 7.03
N VAL A 14 -9.11 -20.05 7.41
CA VAL A 14 -8.67 -18.90 6.61
C VAL A 14 -8.06 -19.34 5.27
N GLU A 15 -7.38 -20.50 5.22
CA GLU A 15 -6.86 -21.10 3.99
C GLU A 15 -8.01 -21.65 3.10
N ILE A 16 -8.97 -22.36 3.67
CA ILE A 16 -10.19 -22.85 3.00
C ILE A 16 -10.96 -21.69 2.35
N ARG A 17 -11.08 -20.56 3.05
CA ARG A 17 -11.70 -19.32 2.54
C ARG A 17 -10.86 -18.61 1.47
N LYS A 18 -9.76 -19.19 1.00
CA LYS A 18 -8.89 -18.68 -0.07
C LYS A 18 -8.36 -17.27 0.19
N TYR A 19 -8.03 -16.94 1.45
CA TYR A 19 -7.32 -15.70 1.75
C TYR A 19 -5.92 -15.72 1.12
N THR A 20 -5.39 -14.53 0.80
CA THR A 20 -4.06 -14.45 0.17
C THR A 20 -2.98 -14.97 1.12
N PRO A 21 -1.89 -15.59 0.61
CA PRO A 21 -0.76 -16.06 1.42
C PRO A 21 -0.19 -14.98 2.36
N LYS A 22 -0.18 -13.73 1.91
CA LYS A 22 0.24 -12.58 2.72
C LYS A 22 -0.69 -12.34 3.90
N THR A 23 -2.00 -12.48 3.71
CA THR A 23 -3.01 -12.32 4.77
C THR A 23 -2.88 -13.44 5.80
N ILE A 24 -2.74 -14.69 5.34
CA ILE A 24 -2.56 -15.87 6.20
C ILE A 24 -1.29 -15.71 7.04
N LYS A 25 -0.17 -15.30 6.43
CA LYS A 25 1.07 -14.99 7.14
C LYS A 25 0.88 -13.90 8.19
N GLY A 26 0.09 -12.87 7.89
CA GLY A 26 -0.27 -11.81 8.84
C GLY A 26 -1.03 -12.35 10.05
N TYR A 27 -2.08 -13.16 9.83
CA TYR A 27 -2.80 -13.83 10.91
C TYR A 27 -1.88 -14.70 11.78
N ARG A 28 -1.08 -15.56 11.12
CA ARG A 28 -0.13 -16.46 11.81
C ARG A 28 0.84 -15.69 12.73
N ASN A 29 1.45 -14.64 12.21
CA ASN A 29 2.42 -13.84 12.99
C ASN A 29 1.76 -13.11 14.16
N ASN A 30 0.59 -12.50 13.95
CA ASN A 30 -0.11 -11.74 14.98
C ASN A 30 -0.67 -12.65 16.07
N LEU A 31 -1.24 -13.80 15.70
CA LEU A 31 -1.77 -14.77 16.67
C LEU A 31 -0.63 -15.48 17.42
N LYS A 32 0.52 -15.75 16.76
CA LYS A 32 1.70 -16.26 17.47
C LYS A 32 2.20 -15.29 18.55
N MET A 33 2.15 -13.98 18.26
CA MET A 33 2.51 -12.95 19.25
C MET A 33 1.54 -12.93 20.43
N PHE A 34 0.24 -13.06 20.14
CA PHE A 34 -0.80 -13.14 21.19
C PHE A 34 -0.65 -14.40 22.03
N LEU A 35 -0.43 -15.56 21.41
CA LEU A 35 -0.21 -16.83 22.12
C LEU A 35 1.00 -16.73 23.05
N ARG A 36 2.12 -16.19 22.58
CA ARG A 36 3.30 -15.98 23.43
C ARG A 36 2.97 -15.12 24.67
N PHE A 37 2.21 -14.03 24.47
CA PHE A 37 1.77 -13.21 25.59
C PHE A 37 0.91 -14.00 26.60
N LEU A 38 -0.03 -14.83 26.10
CA LEU A 38 -0.85 -15.65 26.97
C LEU A 38 0.00 -16.63 27.81
N ASP A 39 1.01 -17.25 27.18
CA ASP A 39 1.92 -18.18 27.82
C ASP A 39 2.84 -17.55 28.87
N GLU A 40 3.34 -16.32 28.59
CA GLU A 40 4.32 -15.62 29.43
C GLU A 40 3.68 -14.79 30.55
N GLU A 41 2.48 -14.23 30.31
CA GLU A 41 1.90 -13.17 31.16
C GLU A 41 0.53 -13.55 31.76
N THR A 42 0.03 -14.75 31.49
CA THR A 42 -1.29 -15.21 31.98
C THR A 42 -1.32 -16.71 32.17
N ASP A 43 -2.35 -17.20 32.91
CA ASP A 43 -2.62 -18.64 33.12
C ASP A 43 -3.57 -19.21 32.05
N VAL A 44 -3.95 -18.43 31.00
CA VAL A 44 -4.90 -18.84 29.97
C VAL A 44 -4.25 -19.86 29.04
N LYS A 45 -4.69 -21.09 29.08
CA LYS A 45 -4.25 -22.20 28.23
C LYS A 45 -5.36 -22.64 27.26
N ASP A 46 -6.59 -22.64 27.73
CA ASP A 46 -7.76 -23.07 26.99
C ASP A 46 -8.62 -21.91 26.50
N ILE A 47 -9.36 -22.14 25.39
CA ILE A 47 -10.23 -21.11 24.78
C ILE A 47 -11.36 -20.70 25.74
N GLU A 48 -11.82 -21.60 26.56
CA GLU A 48 -12.88 -21.35 27.55
C GLU A 48 -12.45 -20.28 28.59
N ASP A 49 -11.15 -20.22 28.92
CA ASP A 49 -10.57 -19.22 29.80
C ASP A 49 -10.25 -17.90 29.10
N LEU A 50 -10.30 -17.87 27.77
CA LEU A 50 -10.00 -16.66 27.01
C LEU A 50 -11.11 -15.63 27.18
N SER A 51 -10.80 -14.56 27.85
CA SER A 51 -11.73 -13.48 28.17
C SER A 51 -11.34 -12.14 27.55
N LEU A 52 -12.29 -11.20 27.53
CA LEU A 52 -12.01 -9.82 27.14
C LEU A 52 -10.95 -9.15 28.04
N ALA A 53 -10.84 -9.60 29.32
CA ALA A 53 -9.83 -9.12 30.23
C ALA A 53 -8.41 -9.50 29.77
N ALA A 54 -8.22 -10.72 29.28
CA ALA A 54 -6.93 -11.15 28.68
C ALA A 54 -6.54 -10.29 27.47
N VAL A 55 -7.50 -9.97 26.60
CA VAL A 55 -7.25 -9.08 25.44
C VAL A 55 -6.91 -7.64 25.87
N ARG A 56 -7.54 -7.14 26.93
CA ARG A 56 -7.19 -5.83 27.50
C ARG A 56 -5.80 -5.83 28.12
N LYS A 57 -5.42 -6.88 28.83
CA LYS A 57 -4.06 -7.06 29.37
C LYS A 57 -3.02 -7.08 28.24
N PHE A 58 -3.30 -7.81 27.14
CA PHE A 58 -2.44 -7.80 25.96
C PHE A 58 -2.29 -6.40 25.37
N THR A 59 -3.40 -5.65 25.27
CA THR A 59 -3.37 -4.27 24.75
C THR A 59 -2.46 -3.38 25.60
N LEU A 60 -2.58 -3.47 26.92
CA LEU A 60 -1.74 -2.72 27.87
C LEU A 60 -0.27 -3.15 27.78
N TYR A 61 -0.01 -4.45 27.72
CA TYR A 61 1.33 -5.01 27.54
C TYR A 61 2.03 -4.46 26.29
N MET A 62 1.32 -4.39 25.16
CA MET A 62 1.86 -3.84 23.93
C MET A 62 2.08 -2.32 24.02
N SER A 63 1.18 -1.60 24.69
CA SER A 63 1.30 -0.16 24.93
C SER A 63 2.50 0.18 25.81
N ASN A 64 2.72 -0.57 26.88
CA ASN A 64 3.86 -0.40 27.79
C ASN A 64 5.21 -0.68 27.10
N ARG A 65 5.20 -1.48 26.05
CA ARG A 65 6.37 -1.70 25.16
C ARG A 65 6.53 -0.63 24.07
N GLY A 66 5.82 0.49 24.17
CA GLY A 66 5.92 1.63 23.25
C GLY A 66 5.38 1.38 21.84
N ARG A 67 4.51 0.38 21.67
CA ARG A 67 3.92 0.10 20.34
C ARG A 67 2.83 1.11 20.03
N LYS A 68 2.81 1.61 18.79
CA LYS A 68 1.81 2.57 18.31
C LYS A 68 0.40 1.94 18.29
N GLY A 69 -0.62 2.75 18.59
CA GLY A 69 -2.02 2.30 18.59
C GLY A 69 -2.47 1.66 17.27
N THR A 70 -2.03 2.19 16.13
CA THR A 70 -2.30 1.61 14.79
C THR A 70 -1.76 0.17 14.64
N TYR A 71 -0.55 -0.09 15.16
CA TYR A 71 0.04 -1.43 15.15
C TYR A 71 -0.73 -2.38 16.06
N ILE A 72 -1.04 -1.94 17.29
CA ILE A 72 -1.83 -2.71 18.25
C ILE A 72 -3.20 -3.05 17.66
N ASN A 73 -3.89 -2.07 17.06
CA ASN A 73 -5.19 -2.27 16.42
C ASN A 73 -5.12 -3.27 15.25
N GLY A 74 -4.00 -3.29 14.52
CA GLY A 74 -3.76 -4.31 13.50
C GLY A 74 -3.76 -5.73 14.05
N ILE A 75 -3.13 -5.95 15.21
CA ILE A 75 -3.11 -7.25 15.90
C ILE A 75 -4.49 -7.55 16.49
N LEU A 76 -5.14 -6.57 17.13
CA LEU A 76 -6.47 -6.72 17.71
C LEU A 76 -7.53 -7.13 16.66
N LYS A 77 -7.42 -6.67 15.41
CA LYS A 77 -8.27 -7.14 14.30
C LYS A 77 -8.14 -8.64 14.09
N CYS A 78 -6.92 -9.16 14.15
CA CYS A 78 -6.67 -10.60 13.98
C CYS A 78 -7.21 -11.38 15.19
N ILE A 79 -6.95 -10.92 16.43
CA ILE A 79 -7.47 -11.52 17.65
C ILE A 79 -9.00 -11.53 17.64
N LYS A 80 -9.63 -10.42 17.24
CA LYS A 80 -11.08 -10.32 17.11
C LYS A 80 -11.66 -11.37 16.18
N SER A 81 -11.07 -11.52 14.98
CA SER A 81 -11.52 -12.52 14.00
C SER A 81 -11.35 -13.94 14.53
N PHE A 82 -10.23 -14.23 15.17
CA PHE A 82 -9.95 -15.53 15.79
C PHE A 82 -10.93 -15.84 16.93
N THR A 83 -11.11 -14.92 17.87
CA THR A 83 -12.00 -15.12 19.03
C THR A 83 -13.46 -15.28 18.56
N GLN A 84 -13.88 -14.51 17.54
CA GLN A 84 -15.23 -14.67 16.99
C GLN A 84 -15.41 -16.03 16.34
N TYR A 85 -14.41 -16.51 15.59
CA TYR A 85 -14.43 -17.88 15.03
C TYR A 85 -14.59 -18.93 16.14
N CYS A 86 -13.79 -18.88 17.20
CA CYS A 86 -13.90 -19.81 18.32
C CYS A 86 -15.28 -19.78 18.99
N TYR A 87 -15.87 -18.61 19.12
CA TYR A 87 -17.22 -18.45 19.66
C TYR A 87 -18.28 -19.05 18.72
N ASP A 88 -18.19 -18.80 17.43
CA ASP A 88 -19.14 -19.28 16.42
C ASP A 88 -19.06 -20.82 16.26
N GLU A 89 -17.87 -21.41 16.44
CA GLU A 89 -17.65 -22.89 16.43
C GLU A 89 -17.99 -23.56 17.78
N GLY A 90 -18.38 -22.79 18.79
CA GLY A 90 -18.72 -23.35 20.12
C GLY A 90 -17.52 -23.82 20.95
N TYR A 91 -16.30 -23.43 20.59
CA TYR A 91 -15.08 -23.80 21.34
C TYR A 91 -14.93 -23.05 22.65
N GLY A 92 -15.72 -22.01 22.90
CA GLY A 92 -15.61 -21.10 24.02
C GLY A 92 -15.23 -19.68 23.58
N GLY A 93 -14.72 -18.91 24.54
CA GLY A 93 -14.41 -17.49 24.31
C GLY A 93 -15.62 -16.59 24.50
N PHE A 94 -15.66 -15.46 23.79
CA PHE A 94 -16.72 -14.46 23.95
C PHE A 94 -17.11 -13.83 22.62
N ASN A 95 -18.38 -13.41 22.53
CA ASN A 95 -18.89 -12.70 21.36
C ASN A 95 -18.21 -11.33 21.23
N THR A 96 -17.47 -11.15 20.13
CA THR A 96 -16.64 -9.97 19.92
C THR A 96 -17.38 -8.79 19.28
N LYS A 97 -18.65 -8.97 18.85
CA LYS A 97 -19.40 -7.95 18.05
C LYS A 97 -19.53 -6.60 18.77
N LYS A 98 -19.66 -6.61 20.11
CA LYS A 98 -19.85 -5.40 20.94
C LYS A 98 -18.73 -5.10 21.93
N ALA A 99 -17.75 -5.97 22.09
CA ALA A 99 -16.84 -5.97 23.23
C ALA A 99 -15.47 -5.32 22.97
N PHE A 100 -15.00 -5.29 21.73
CA PHE A 100 -13.64 -4.83 21.42
C PHE A 100 -13.52 -3.30 21.46
N LYS A 101 -12.59 -2.80 22.29
CA LYS A 101 -12.18 -1.39 22.32
C LYS A 101 -10.85 -1.23 21.60
N TRP A 102 -10.80 -0.25 20.72
CA TRP A 102 -9.61 0.06 19.91
C TRP A 102 -8.72 1.08 20.63
N CYS A 103 -7.41 0.99 20.45
CA CYS A 103 -6.49 2.03 20.88
C CYS A 103 -6.78 3.30 20.06
N LYS A 104 -6.61 4.46 20.71
CA LYS A 104 -6.61 5.75 20.02
C LYS A 104 -5.49 5.76 18.98
N GLU A 105 -5.82 6.13 17.77
CA GLU A 105 -4.85 6.28 16.69
C GLU A 105 -4.59 7.78 16.45
N ASP A 106 -3.31 8.13 16.35
CA ASP A 106 -2.95 9.45 15.87
C ASP A 106 -3.33 9.56 14.40
N LYS A 107 -3.95 10.67 14.02
CA LYS A 107 -4.25 10.93 12.61
C LYS A 107 -2.93 11.15 11.88
N PRO A 108 -2.52 10.26 10.98
CA PRO A 108 -1.25 10.43 10.28
C PRO A 108 -1.31 11.67 9.41
N VAL A 109 -0.34 12.56 9.55
CA VAL A 109 -0.08 13.59 8.55
C VAL A 109 0.50 12.87 7.33
N ILE A 110 -0.18 12.98 6.19
CA ILE A 110 0.31 12.39 4.94
C ILE A 110 1.44 13.28 4.42
N LEU A 111 2.67 12.84 4.66
CA LEU A 111 3.85 13.47 4.11
C LEU A 111 4.08 12.92 2.69
N ALA A 112 4.31 13.82 1.74
CA ALA A 112 4.68 13.49 0.36
C ALA A 112 5.98 14.20 -0.01
N PHE A 113 6.60 13.78 -1.10
CA PHE A 113 7.75 14.45 -1.68
C PHE A 113 7.44 15.90 -2.04
N LYS A 114 8.46 16.74 -2.00
CA LYS A 114 8.40 18.07 -2.62
C LYS A 114 8.66 17.94 -4.13
N PRO A 115 8.18 18.89 -4.96
CA PRO A 115 8.50 18.88 -6.39
C PRO A 115 10.02 18.88 -6.69
N SER A 116 10.82 19.50 -5.83
CA SER A 116 12.30 19.46 -5.89
C SER A 116 12.85 18.05 -5.73
N ASP A 117 12.29 17.26 -4.80
CA ASP A 117 12.72 15.90 -4.53
C ASP A 117 12.45 14.99 -5.74
N VAL A 118 11.27 15.13 -6.33
CA VAL A 118 10.89 14.38 -7.54
C VAL A 118 11.81 14.72 -8.71
N ARG A 119 12.12 16.01 -8.90
CA ARG A 119 13.09 16.44 -9.92
C ARG A 119 14.47 15.83 -9.68
N LYS A 120 14.98 15.85 -8.43
CA LYS A 120 16.23 15.21 -8.06
C LYS A 120 16.23 13.71 -8.39
N MET A 121 15.20 12.97 -7.98
CA MET A 121 15.05 11.54 -8.25
C MET A 121 15.08 11.22 -9.75
N LEU A 122 14.35 11.99 -10.57
CA LEU A 122 14.31 11.81 -12.02
C LEU A 122 15.61 12.22 -12.71
N GLN A 123 16.34 13.20 -12.17
CA GLN A 123 17.66 13.61 -12.66
C GLN A 123 18.76 12.62 -12.30
N ASP A 124 18.65 11.95 -11.16
CA ASP A 124 19.59 10.89 -10.77
C ASP A 124 19.57 9.69 -11.73
N CYS A 125 18.45 9.46 -12.43
CA CYS A 125 18.33 8.44 -13.48
C CYS A 125 18.85 8.95 -14.85
N ASN A 126 20.12 9.38 -14.95
CA ASN A 126 20.67 9.98 -16.17
C ASN A 126 21.44 9.03 -17.08
N GLY A 127 21.62 7.75 -16.70
CA GLY A 127 22.31 6.74 -17.51
C GLY A 127 21.56 6.40 -18.78
N TYR A 128 22.30 5.82 -19.74
CA TYR A 128 21.76 5.30 -20.99
C TYR A 128 21.64 3.77 -21.00
N ASP A 129 22.14 3.13 -19.95
CA ASP A 129 22.05 1.68 -19.76
C ASP A 129 20.62 1.26 -19.40
N PHE A 130 20.36 -0.05 -19.57
CA PHE A 130 19.04 -0.63 -19.32
C PHE A 130 18.49 -0.33 -17.92
N MET A 131 19.34 -0.43 -16.87
CA MET A 131 18.89 -0.22 -15.49
C MET A 131 18.48 1.22 -15.24
N SER A 132 19.28 2.18 -15.65
CA SER A 132 19.00 3.61 -15.48
C SER A 132 17.75 4.06 -16.25
N VAL A 133 17.59 3.60 -17.49
CA VAL A 133 16.42 3.94 -18.31
C VAL A 133 15.14 3.28 -17.76
N ARG A 134 15.23 2.02 -17.33
CA ARG A 134 14.13 1.32 -16.65
C ARG A 134 13.71 2.06 -15.39
N ASP A 135 14.66 2.40 -14.53
CA ASP A 135 14.39 3.05 -13.24
C ASP A 135 13.73 4.41 -13.44
N LYS A 136 14.18 5.18 -14.42
CA LYS A 136 13.54 6.42 -14.83
C LYS A 136 12.09 6.21 -15.26
N CYS A 137 11.83 5.18 -16.07
CA CYS A 137 10.48 4.85 -16.51
C CYS A 137 9.59 4.41 -15.34
N VAL A 138 10.12 3.59 -14.41
CA VAL A 138 9.43 3.17 -13.18
C VAL A 138 9.03 4.38 -12.32
N LEU A 139 9.97 5.30 -12.07
CA LEU A 139 9.70 6.51 -11.27
C LEU A 139 8.69 7.42 -11.96
N THR A 140 8.86 7.65 -13.29
CA THR A 140 7.91 8.44 -14.08
C THR A 140 6.51 7.84 -14.02
N THR A 141 6.38 6.52 -14.15
CA THR A 141 5.09 5.83 -14.04
C THR A 141 4.43 6.09 -12.68
N PHE A 142 5.18 6.00 -11.57
CA PHE A 142 4.62 6.31 -10.25
C PHE A 142 4.16 7.75 -10.12
N PHE A 143 4.96 8.70 -10.58
CA PHE A 143 4.65 10.13 -10.43
C PHE A 143 3.55 10.62 -11.37
N GLU A 144 3.34 9.96 -12.52
CA GLU A 144 2.31 10.32 -13.49
C GLU A 144 0.98 9.60 -13.28
N THR A 145 0.98 8.44 -12.60
CA THR A 145 -0.23 7.60 -12.49
C THR A 145 -0.67 7.30 -11.06
N GLY A 146 0.23 7.42 -10.09
CA GLY A 146 -0.04 7.10 -8.70
C GLY A 146 -0.41 5.63 -8.43
N ILE A 147 -0.08 4.69 -9.32
CA ILE A 147 -0.38 3.25 -9.15
C ILE A 147 0.34 2.67 -7.94
N ARG A 148 -0.15 1.52 -7.44
CA ARG A 148 0.49 0.81 -6.32
C ARG A 148 1.73 0.05 -6.80
N CYS A 149 2.71 -0.15 -5.91
CA CYS A 149 3.93 -0.89 -6.21
C CYS A 149 3.65 -2.27 -6.83
N TRP A 150 2.75 -3.03 -6.25
CA TRP A 150 2.36 -4.34 -6.78
C TRP A 150 1.70 -4.25 -8.16
N GLU A 151 0.86 -3.24 -8.38
CA GLU A 151 0.20 -3.02 -9.67
C GLU A 151 1.22 -2.75 -10.77
N LEU A 152 2.25 -1.91 -10.49
CA LEU A 152 3.35 -1.67 -11.43
C LEU A 152 4.08 -2.97 -11.80
N CYS A 153 4.38 -3.81 -10.81
CA CYS A 153 5.06 -5.09 -11.04
C CYS A 153 4.22 -6.05 -11.92
N CYS A 154 2.90 -5.92 -11.91
CA CYS A 154 1.99 -6.81 -12.61
C CYS A 154 1.56 -6.31 -14.00
N ILE A 155 2.00 -5.13 -14.45
CA ILE A 155 1.69 -4.64 -15.80
C ILE A 155 2.32 -5.58 -16.83
N LYS A 156 1.49 -6.08 -17.74
CA LYS A 156 1.92 -6.88 -18.88
C LYS A 156 2.08 -6.00 -20.12
N GLN A 157 2.72 -6.58 -21.17
CA GLN A 157 2.86 -5.86 -22.43
C GLN A 157 1.49 -5.53 -23.04
N ASP A 158 0.53 -6.46 -22.97
CA ASP A 158 -0.82 -6.31 -23.49
C ASP A 158 -1.71 -5.33 -22.71
N ASP A 159 -1.30 -4.95 -21.50
CA ASP A 159 -2.00 -3.93 -20.72
C ASP A 159 -1.68 -2.50 -21.20
N ILE A 160 -0.67 -2.32 -22.08
CA ILE A 160 -0.23 -1.02 -22.59
C ILE A 160 -0.96 -0.73 -23.91
N HIS A 161 -1.75 0.32 -23.92
CA HIS A 161 -2.44 0.85 -25.11
C HIS A 161 -1.86 2.20 -25.50
N ASP A 162 -2.33 2.77 -26.60
CA ASP A 162 -1.79 4.04 -27.11
C ASP A 162 -1.90 5.19 -26.09
N ASP A 163 -3.05 5.35 -25.44
CA ASP A 163 -3.34 6.49 -24.56
C ASP A 163 -3.53 6.13 -23.09
N PHE A 164 -3.56 4.85 -22.76
CA PHE A 164 -3.81 4.40 -21.40
C PHE A 164 -3.15 3.06 -21.08
N ILE A 165 -3.03 2.78 -19.76
CA ILE A 165 -2.58 1.50 -19.23
C ILE A 165 -3.75 0.87 -18.45
N ILE A 166 -4.03 -0.41 -18.71
CA ILE A 166 -4.95 -1.20 -17.90
C ILE A 166 -4.23 -1.63 -16.62
N ILE A 167 -4.76 -1.26 -15.48
CA ILE A 167 -4.21 -1.62 -14.17
C ILE A 167 -5.10 -2.69 -13.55
N ASN A 168 -4.54 -3.88 -13.40
CA ASN A 168 -5.17 -5.02 -12.74
C ASN A 168 -5.01 -4.88 -11.22
N GLY A 169 -6.10 -4.61 -10.51
CA GLY A 169 -6.14 -4.47 -9.06
C GLY A 169 -6.47 -5.78 -8.35
N LYS A 170 -6.64 -5.71 -7.03
CA LYS A 170 -7.11 -6.86 -6.23
C LYS A 170 -8.57 -7.19 -6.58
N ASN A 171 -8.94 -8.48 -6.38
CA ASN A 171 -10.29 -9.00 -6.62
C ASN A 171 -10.80 -8.76 -8.06
N HIS A 172 -9.92 -8.91 -9.05
CA HIS A 172 -10.21 -8.73 -10.48
C HIS A 172 -10.80 -7.35 -10.85
N LYS A 173 -10.63 -6.35 -10.00
CA LYS A 173 -11.03 -4.97 -10.33
C LYS A 173 -9.99 -4.34 -11.25
N GLN A 174 -10.44 -3.89 -12.40
CA GLN A 174 -9.60 -3.18 -13.36
C GLN A 174 -9.91 -1.68 -13.35
N ARG A 175 -8.91 -0.88 -13.66
CA ARG A 175 -9.06 0.53 -13.99
C ARG A 175 -8.06 0.92 -15.06
N VAL A 176 -8.31 2.04 -15.71
CA VAL A 176 -7.37 2.63 -16.66
C VAL A 176 -6.69 3.85 -16.05
N VAL A 177 -5.43 4.06 -16.40
CA VAL A 177 -4.69 5.28 -16.10
C VAL A 177 -4.14 5.86 -17.41
N PRO A 178 -4.15 7.19 -17.61
CA PRO A 178 -3.71 7.81 -18.84
C PRO A 178 -2.19 7.73 -19.02
N ILE A 179 -1.74 7.65 -20.26
CA ILE A 179 -0.34 7.82 -20.64
C ILE A 179 -0.12 9.27 -21.04
N THR A 180 0.45 10.06 -20.12
CA THR A 180 0.81 11.45 -20.42
C THR A 180 1.96 11.53 -21.42
N PRO A 181 2.16 12.66 -22.13
CA PRO A 181 3.28 12.81 -23.05
C PRO A 181 4.66 12.55 -22.39
N VAL A 182 4.81 12.92 -21.11
CA VAL A 182 6.03 12.67 -20.33
C VAL A 182 6.24 11.18 -20.09
N LEU A 183 5.18 10.48 -19.68
CA LEU A 183 5.23 9.03 -19.47
C LEU A 183 5.47 8.30 -20.79
N ARG A 184 4.80 8.68 -21.86
CA ARG A 184 4.99 8.12 -23.22
C ARG A 184 6.46 8.18 -23.64
N LYS A 185 7.09 9.35 -23.50
CA LYS A 185 8.51 9.51 -23.82
C LYS A 185 9.42 8.57 -23.00
N ALA A 186 9.14 8.42 -21.71
CA ALA A 186 9.89 7.52 -20.86
C ALA A 186 9.69 6.05 -21.25
N MET A 187 8.46 5.66 -21.59
CA MET A 187 8.11 4.30 -22.04
C MET A 187 8.75 3.96 -23.39
N MET A 188 8.70 4.85 -24.38
CA MET A 188 9.36 4.65 -25.69
C MET A 188 10.85 4.39 -25.51
N ARG A 189 11.53 5.25 -24.73
CA ARG A 189 12.96 5.07 -24.46
C ARG A 189 13.25 3.75 -23.73
N TYR A 190 12.40 3.37 -22.79
CA TYR A 190 12.54 2.09 -22.09
C TYR A 190 12.35 0.92 -23.05
N ASN A 191 11.37 0.96 -23.94
CA ASN A 191 11.13 -0.10 -24.93
C ASN A 191 12.33 -0.27 -25.86
N ASP A 192 12.90 0.82 -26.38
CA ASP A 192 14.06 0.78 -27.27
C ASP A 192 15.28 0.13 -26.60
N VAL A 193 15.54 0.49 -25.34
CA VAL A 193 16.68 -0.06 -24.60
C VAL A 193 16.39 -1.50 -24.11
N LYS A 194 15.16 -1.80 -23.73
CA LYS A 194 14.72 -3.14 -23.34
C LYS A 194 14.88 -4.14 -24.49
N GLU A 195 14.41 -3.78 -25.68
CA GLU A 195 14.52 -4.62 -26.86
C GLU A 195 15.98 -4.95 -27.19
N LYS A 196 16.85 -3.95 -27.23
CA LYS A 196 18.29 -4.12 -27.45
C LYS A 196 18.97 -4.98 -26.38
N TYR A 197 18.59 -4.79 -25.11
CA TYR A 197 19.20 -5.52 -23.99
C TYR A 197 18.81 -7.00 -23.95
N PHE A 198 17.61 -7.34 -24.43
CA PHE A 198 17.07 -8.70 -24.39
C PHE A 198 16.98 -9.38 -25.77
N THR A 199 17.62 -8.85 -26.81
CA THR A 199 17.51 -9.35 -28.20
C THR A 199 17.66 -10.87 -28.35
N LEU A 200 18.47 -11.51 -27.50
CA LEU A 200 18.73 -12.97 -27.55
C LEU A 200 18.38 -13.68 -26.22
N LYS A 201 17.54 -13.08 -25.39
CA LYS A 201 17.20 -13.60 -24.07
C LYS A 201 15.73 -13.84 -23.93
N ASN A 202 15.33 -14.97 -23.36
CA ASN A 202 13.94 -15.21 -22.96
C ASN A 202 13.57 -14.32 -21.79
N THR A 203 12.43 -13.66 -21.90
CA THR A 203 11.89 -12.75 -20.87
C THR A 203 10.52 -13.18 -20.42
N ASP A 204 10.14 -12.78 -19.20
CA ASP A 204 8.77 -12.90 -18.73
C ASP A 204 7.86 -11.91 -19.50
N ASP A 205 6.56 -12.19 -19.53
CA ASP A 205 5.52 -11.41 -20.22
C ASP A 205 5.09 -10.16 -19.42
N TYR A 206 6.01 -9.57 -18.66
CA TYR A 206 5.74 -8.34 -17.91
C TYR A 206 6.39 -7.12 -18.56
N TYR A 207 5.75 -5.97 -18.42
CA TYR A 207 6.27 -4.75 -18.99
C TYR A 207 7.60 -4.33 -18.37
N PHE A 208 7.67 -4.29 -17.04
CA PHE A 208 8.88 -3.95 -16.30
C PHE A 208 9.66 -5.20 -15.89
N LEU A 209 10.90 -5.28 -16.36
CA LEU A 209 11.75 -6.44 -16.18
C LEU A 209 12.96 -6.13 -15.28
N SER A 210 13.41 -7.15 -14.55
CA SER A 210 14.72 -7.18 -13.92
C SER A 210 15.83 -7.33 -14.97
N PHE A 211 17.08 -7.17 -14.58
CA PHE A 211 18.23 -7.38 -15.49
C PHE A 211 18.36 -8.83 -15.97
N HIS A 212 17.68 -9.78 -15.33
CA HIS A 212 17.60 -11.18 -15.77
C HIS A 212 16.41 -11.47 -16.70
N GLY A 213 15.61 -10.46 -17.11
CA GLY A 213 14.42 -10.66 -17.93
C GLY A 213 13.21 -11.22 -17.15
N ARG A 214 13.24 -11.21 -15.83
CA ARG A 214 12.14 -11.66 -14.97
C ARG A 214 11.31 -10.49 -14.47
N GLN A 215 10.06 -10.78 -14.08
CA GLN A 215 9.17 -9.81 -13.44
C GLN A 215 9.88 -9.03 -12.31
N LEU A 216 9.68 -7.72 -12.23
CA LEU A 216 10.12 -6.95 -11.07
C LEU A 216 9.34 -7.34 -9.83
N THR A 217 10.04 -7.55 -8.72
CA THR A 217 9.41 -7.76 -7.41
C THR A 217 9.14 -6.42 -6.71
N ASN A 218 8.18 -6.42 -5.77
CA ASN A 218 7.93 -5.25 -4.92
C ASN A 218 9.21 -4.77 -4.22
N SER A 219 10.04 -5.70 -3.73
CA SER A 219 11.30 -5.37 -3.07
C SER A 219 12.28 -4.67 -4.02
N ALA A 220 12.40 -5.16 -5.27
CA ALA A 220 13.25 -4.52 -6.29
C ALA A 220 12.79 -3.09 -6.59
N VAL A 221 11.47 -2.87 -6.74
CA VAL A 221 10.89 -1.55 -6.97
C VAL A 221 11.09 -0.63 -5.75
N GLU A 222 10.92 -1.14 -4.52
CA GLU A 222 11.24 -0.37 -3.30
C GLU A 222 12.71 0.05 -3.25
N HIS A 223 13.62 -0.83 -3.68
CA HIS A 223 15.06 -0.50 -3.78
C HIS A 223 15.35 0.56 -4.85
N ILE A 224 14.68 0.51 -6.01
CA ILE A 224 14.77 1.56 -7.03
C ILE A 224 14.40 2.92 -6.43
N VAL A 225 13.21 3.01 -5.82
CA VAL A 225 12.73 4.26 -5.22
C VAL A 225 13.67 4.77 -4.13
N LYS A 226 14.17 3.88 -3.25
CA LYS A 226 15.09 4.25 -2.17
C LYS A 226 16.42 4.77 -2.70
N ARG A 227 17.01 4.11 -3.69
CA ARG A 227 18.29 4.49 -4.29
C ARG A 227 18.24 5.89 -4.86
N HIS A 228 17.25 6.18 -5.70
CA HIS A 228 17.10 7.49 -6.34
C HIS A 228 16.56 8.58 -5.40
N GLY A 229 16.01 8.20 -4.26
CA GLY A 229 15.58 9.11 -3.21
C GLY A 229 16.58 9.27 -2.06
N GLU A 230 17.82 8.82 -2.23
CA GLU A 230 18.84 8.96 -1.21
C GLU A 230 19.11 10.44 -0.88
N GLY A 231 19.24 10.74 0.40
CA GLY A 231 19.42 12.12 0.91
C GLY A 231 18.15 12.97 0.88
N ILE A 232 16.96 12.41 0.62
CA ILE A 232 15.69 13.10 0.85
C ILE A 232 15.29 12.91 2.31
N GLU A 233 15.15 14.02 3.02
CA GLU A 233 14.81 14.05 4.45
C GLU A 233 13.35 14.45 4.70
N GLY A 234 12.85 14.18 5.91
CA GLY A 234 11.52 14.59 6.35
C GLY A 234 10.36 13.75 5.80
N VAL A 235 10.62 12.80 4.90
CA VAL A 235 9.62 11.91 4.32
C VAL A 235 10.17 10.50 4.14
N ARG A 236 9.30 9.49 4.31
CA ARG A 236 9.69 8.11 4.01
C ARG A 236 9.82 7.91 2.50
N VAL A 237 11.00 7.60 2.01
CA VAL A 237 11.25 7.29 0.61
C VAL A 237 10.67 5.90 0.28
N SER A 238 9.56 5.86 -0.45
CA SER A 238 8.85 4.62 -0.79
C SER A 238 7.91 4.81 -1.97
N PRO A 239 7.51 3.73 -2.69
CA PRO A 239 6.49 3.80 -3.74
C PRO A 239 5.15 4.38 -3.27
N HIS A 240 4.81 4.16 -2.00
CA HIS A 240 3.58 4.71 -1.43
C HIS A 240 3.65 6.24 -1.31
N THR A 241 4.82 6.78 -1.03
CA THR A 241 5.07 8.23 -0.98
C THR A 241 5.01 8.86 -2.38
N CYS A 242 5.46 8.14 -3.43
CA CYS A 242 5.26 8.58 -4.82
C CYS A 242 3.77 8.73 -5.13
N ARG A 243 2.95 7.76 -4.72
CA ARG A 243 1.50 7.81 -4.88
C ARG A 243 0.85 8.95 -4.08
N HIS A 244 1.34 9.24 -2.88
CA HIS A 244 0.90 10.40 -2.10
C HIS A 244 1.22 11.71 -2.81
N PHE A 245 2.41 11.81 -3.39
CA PHE A 245 2.81 12.95 -4.20
C PHE A 245 1.86 13.15 -5.38
N PHE A 246 1.63 12.11 -6.19
CA PHE A 246 0.67 12.17 -7.31
C PHE A 246 -0.70 12.68 -6.85
N ALA A 247 -1.26 12.08 -5.80
CA ALA A 247 -2.57 12.44 -5.29
C ALA A 247 -2.63 13.92 -4.84
N GLN A 248 -1.62 14.38 -4.10
CA GLN A 248 -1.54 15.77 -3.65
C GLN A 248 -1.38 16.74 -4.83
N GLN A 249 -0.57 16.41 -5.84
CA GLN A 249 -0.42 17.26 -7.01
C GLN A 249 -1.72 17.35 -7.82
N GLN A 250 -2.44 16.22 -7.98
CA GLN A 250 -3.77 16.23 -8.63
C GLN A 250 -4.75 17.14 -7.90
N VAL A 251 -4.78 17.08 -6.57
CA VAL A 251 -5.61 17.98 -5.75
C VAL A 251 -5.20 19.44 -5.96
N LYS A 252 -3.90 19.76 -5.94
CA LYS A 252 -3.37 21.12 -6.17
C LYS A 252 -3.66 21.65 -7.58
N MET A 253 -3.69 20.78 -8.57
CA MET A 253 -4.11 21.13 -9.95
C MET A 253 -5.62 21.29 -10.09
N GLY A 254 -6.38 21.07 -9.02
CA GLY A 254 -7.83 21.25 -9.00
C GLY A 254 -8.61 20.13 -9.65
N THR A 255 -7.99 18.95 -9.85
CA THR A 255 -8.69 17.74 -10.29
C THR A 255 -9.73 17.35 -9.22
N ASP A 256 -10.94 17.01 -9.64
CA ASP A 256 -11.99 16.61 -8.71
C ASP A 256 -11.68 15.30 -7.98
N LEU A 257 -12.21 15.16 -6.77
CA LEU A 257 -11.88 14.02 -5.89
C LEU A 257 -12.37 12.67 -6.43
N TYR A 258 -13.45 12.67 -7.20
CA TYR A 258 -13.96 11.45 -7.79
C TYR A 258 -13.00 10.93 -8.86
N THR A 259 -12.53 11.81 -9.75
CA THR A 259 -11.52 11.50 -10.77
C THR A 259 -10.23 10.98 -10.11
N ILE A 260 -9.72 11.68 -9.07
CA ILE A 260 -8.52 11.23 -8.35
C ILE A 260 -8.77 9.85 -7.72
N SER A 261 -9.92 9.64 -7.09
CA SER A 261 -10.28 8.35 -6.48
C SER A 261 -10.31 7.21 -7.50
N ARG A 262 -10.85 7.47 -8.70
CA ARG A 262 -10.90 6.53 -9.81
C ARG A 262 -9.50 6.18 -10.32
N LEU A 263 -8.66 7.19 -10.59
CA LEU A 263 -7.27 6.99 -11.04
C LEU A 263 -6.46 6.17 -10.03
N LEU A 264 -6.61 6.50 -8.75
CA LEU A 264 -5.94 5.77 -7.68
C LEU A 264 -6.55 4.38 -7.42
N GLY A 265 -7.79 4.12 -7.81
CA GLY A 265 -8.49 2.88 -7.49
C GLY A 265 -8.76 2.75 -5.99
N HIS A 266 -9.29 3.81 -5.36
CA HIS A 266 -9.78 3.76 -4.00
C HIS A 266 -11.22 3.24 -3.99
N GLU A 267 -11.51 2.22 -3.19
CA GLU A 267 -12.88 1.72 -3.01
C GLU A 267 -13.75 2.70 -2.22
N ASN A 268 -13.12 3.48 -1.34
CA ASN A 268 -13.79 4.48 -0.52
C ASN A 268 -13.16 5.86 -0.79
N ILE A 269 -13.97 6.81 -1.23
CA ILE A 269 -13.57 8.19 -1.51
C ILE A 269 -13.01 8.90 -0.26
N GLN A 270 -13.38 8.46 0.93
CA GLN A 270 -12.85 9.00 2.19
C GLN A 270 -11.31 8.89 2.26
N ILE A 271 -10.72 7.88 1.61
CA ILE A 271 -9.26 7.75 1.52
C ILE A 271 -8.70 8.92 0.69
N THR A 272 -9.37 9.30 -0.38
CA THR A 272 -8.97 10.44 -1.22
C THR A 272 -9.17 11.77 -0.50
N GLN A 273 -10.22 11.91 0.29
CA GLN A 273 -10.48 13.10 1.11
C GLN A 273 -9.36 13.40 2.11
N THR A 274 -8.56 12.40 2.51
CA THR A 274 -7.42 12.64 3.40
C THR A 274 -6.38 13.55 2.78
N TYR A 275 -6.28 13.60 1.45
CA TYR A 275 -5.35 14.50 0.74
C TYR A 275 -5.80 15.96 0.78
N LEU A 276 -7.10 16.25 0.88
CA LEU A 276 -7.59 17.62 1.07
C LEU A 276 -7.09 18.22 2.38
N LYS A 277 -6.97 17.38 3.42
CA LYS A 277 -6.49 17.83 4.75
C LYS A 277 -5.00 18.18 4.75
N SER A 278 -4.27 17.83 3.71
CA SER A 278 -2.85 18.18 3.54
C SER A 278 -2.64 19.50 2.81
N LEU A 279 -3.69 20.11 2.25
CA LEU A 279 -3.63 21.45 1.67
C LEU A 279 -3.49 22.48 2.78
N ARG A 280 -2.63 23.47 2.55
CA ARG A 280 -2.54 24.66 3.40
C ARG A 280 -3.58 25.68 2.97
N ASP A 281 -4.01 26.53 3.89
CA ASP A 281 -5.00 27.59 3.60
C ASP A 281 -4.57 28.48 2.43
N GLU A 282 -3.27 28.77 2.33
CA GLU A 282 -2.67 29.53 1.23
C GLU A 282 -2.90 28.86 -0.13
N GLU A 283 -2.74 27.53 -0.19
CA GLU A 283 -2.96 26.75 -1.42
C GLU A 283 -4.44 26.74 -1.80
N VAL A 284 -5.34 26.62 -0.80
CA VAL A 284 -6.79 26.69 -1.01
C VAL A 284 -7.20 28.06 -1.56
N ILE A 285 -6.63 29.15 -1.01
CA ILE A 285 -6.88 30.51 -1.48
C ILE A 285 -6.38 30.69 -2.92
N GLN A 286 -5.20 30.18 -3.26
CA GLN A 286 -4.67 30.26 -4.63
C GLN A 286 -5.56 29.50 -5.63
N MET A 287 -6.02 28.31 -5.28
CA MET A 287 -6.95 27.54 -6.11
C MET A 287 -8.26 28.26 -6.33
N ALA A 288 -8.80 28.89 -5.27
CA ALA A 288 -10.05 29.65 -5.37
C ALA A 288 -9.91 30.90 -6.26
N LYS A 289 -8.76 31.62 -6.16
CA LYS A 289 -8.50 32.78 -7.03
C LYS A 289 -8.44 32.42 -8.52
N GLN A 290 -7.92 31.24 -8.88
CA GLN A 290 -7.86 30.76 -10.26
C GLN A 290 -9.25 30.35 -10.82
N LYS A 291 -10.22 30.13 -9.97
CA LYS A 291 -11.59 29.69 -10.32
C LYS A 291 -12.62 30.78 -9.98
N SER A 292 -12.37 32.00 -10.47
CA SER A 292 -13.35 33.09 -10.31
C SER A 292 -14.65 32.73 -11.03
N VAL A 293 -15.77 32.72 -10.31
CA VAL A 293 -17.07 32.37 -10.87
C VAL A 293 -17.48 33.37 -11.94
N ILE A 294 -17.21 34.66 -11.70
CA ILE A 294 -17.60 35.76 -12.61
C ILE A 294 -16.72 35.75 -13.87
N MET A 295 -15.43 35.41 -13.77
CA MET A 295 -14.52 35.36 -14.93
C MET A 295 -14.80 34.18 -15.86
N ASN A 296 -15.59 33.21 -15.42
CA ASN A 296 -15.96 32.00 -16.17
C ASN A 296 -17.43 32.01 -16.63
N LEU A 297 -18.12 33.15 -16.49
CA LEU A 297 -19.44 33.42 -17.09
C LEU A 297 -19.27 34.05 -18.46
#